data_477211b4cbb60a581e3c79d213d7f4a0
#
_entry.id   477211b4cbb60a581e3c79d213d7f4a0
#
_cell.length_a   1.000
_cell.length_b   1.000
_cell.length_c   1.000
_cell.angle_alpha   90.00
_cell.angle_beta   90.00
_cell.angle_gamma   90.00
#
_symmetry.space_group_name_H-M   'P 1'
#
loop_
_entity.id
_entity.type
_entity.pdbx_description
1 polymer ?
#
loop_
_entity_poly.entity_id
_entity_poly.type
_entity_poly.pdbx_seq_one_letter_code
_entity_poly.pdbx_strand_id
1 'polypeptide(L)'
;MVKDYHCSMENIRNFSIIAHIDHGKSTIADRLLEYTGTISEREKREQVLDDMDLEREKGITIKSKAVRLYYHSQDGKEYILNLIDTPGHVDFSYEVSRSLAACEGALLIVDASQGVQAQTAANINLALKSNLKIIPVINKIDLSTANPDRVMQELQNISEIKGEEIILASAKEGIGTSDILEAIVKKIPPPKGSSNLPLRALIFDSIYNPYKGTIVYVKVVDGVIEPGMIIQTMSNDIKYEVAEIGIFRPKMQPIKKLTAGEVGYIIAGFKNIKDTRVGDTIIDASNPARESLPGYKKVTPLVFCSIYPVDNKEFENLKIALEKLKLNDSSLFSEPETSEALGFGFRCGFLGLLHMEIIQERLEREYSINLIATTPSVMYQVFKKNGEILKISNPVSLPPRNEIEKIEEPYVKVNIITPSKCIGGIMDLVQERRGTFKNMEYIDEKILRLDYHLPLNEIILDFYDKLKSISSGYASLDYEIIGYQPSELAKVDILVNHQLVDALSFIVHKDKAYKRARKIVEKLKEIIPRQMYEVPLQATIESKIIARETIKALKKDVTAKCYGGDITRKRKLLEKQKAGKKRMKKIGKVEIPQEAFLGILKI
;
A
#
# COMPACT_ATOMS: atom_id res chain seq x y z
N MET A 1 -17.29 26.48 26.14
CA MET A 1 -18.00 27.22 25.09
C MET A 1 -17.07 27.36 23.92
N VAL A 2 -17.39 26.68 22.79
CA VAL A 2 -16.62 26.81 21.55
C VAL A 2 -16.90 28.24 21.04
N LYS A 3 -15.87 29.09 20.96
CA LYS A 3 -15.98 30.36 20.26
C LYS A 3 -16.29 30.02 18.80
N ASP A 4 -17.45 30.50 18.29
CA ASP A 4 -17.77 30.44 16.86
C ASP A 4 -16.78 31.41 16.16
N TYR A 5 -15.63 30.87 15.73
CA TYR A 5 -14.63 31.62 14.98
C TYR A 5 -15.12 31.79 13.55
N HIS A 6 -15.74 32.93 13.24
CA HIS A 6 -15.95 33.37 11.86
C HIS A 6 -14.63 33.95 11.32
N CYS A 7 -13.77 33.08 10.82
CA CYS A 7 -12.57 33.52 10.14
C CYS A 7 -12.88 33.78 8.67
N SER A 8 -12.37 34.92 8.14
CA SER A 8 -12.42 35.17 6.70
C SER A 8 -11.69 34.08 5.95
N MET A 9 -12.20 33.67 4.77
CA MET A 9 -11.54 32.68 3.89
C MET A 9 -10.11 33.09 3.56
N GLU A 10 -9.78 34.37 3.53
CA GLU A 10 -8.41 34.89 3.35
C GLU A 10 -7.43 34.42 4.44
N ASN A 11 -7.93 34.10 5.62
CA ASN A 11 -7.11 33.61 6.74
C ASN A 11 -7.12 32.07 6.88
N ILE A 12 -7.61 31.34 5.88
CA ILE A 12 -7.55 29.87 5.85
C ILE A 12 -6.34 29.42 5.04
N ARG A 13 -5.63 28.38 5.54
CA ARG A 13 -4.54 27.72 4.81
C ARG A 13 -4.73 26.21 4.90
N ASN A 14 -4.92 25.56 3.75
CA ASN A 14 -5.01 24.11 3.67
C ASN A 14 -3.68 23.59 3.12
N PHE A 15 -3.00 22.75 3.88
CA PHE A 15 -1.69 22.25 3.50
C PHE A 15 -1.51 20.80 3.93
N SER A 16 -0.60 20.12 3.23
CA SER A 16 -0.17 18.76 3.54
C SER A 16 1.31 18.74 3.90
N ILE A 17 1.73 17.71 4.60
CA ILE A 17 3.15 17.40 4.82
C ILE A 17 3.52 16.21 3.95
N ILE A 18 4.51 16.39 3.08
CA ILE A 18 5.08 15.37 2.21
C ILE A 18 6.55 15.14 2.57
N ALA A 19 6.93 13.89 2.72
CA ALA A 19 8.28 13.51 3.11
C ALA A 19 8.60 12.09 2.63
N HIS A 20 9.89 11.77 2.58
CA HIS A 20 10.31 10.37 2.55
C HIS A 20 10.13 9.72 3.93
N ILE A 21 10.11 8.40 3.98
CA ILE A 21 10.09 7.63 5.23
C ILE A 21 11.28 8.06 6.09
N ASP A 22 11.09 8.19 7.40
CA ASP A 22 12.10 8.59 8.40
C ASP A 22 12.67 10.00 8.26
N HIS A 23 12.17 10.86 7.36
CA HIS A 23 12.62 12.27 7.30
C HIS A 23 12.04 13.16 8.41
N GLY A 24 11.17 12.61 9.29
CA GLY A 24 10.62 13.31 10.45
C GLY A 24 9.30 14.02 10.21
N LYS A 25 8.49 13.52 9.26
CA LYS A 25 7.15 14.03 8.94
C LYS A 25 6.24 14.09 10.16
N SER A 26 6.02 12.98 10.87
CA SER A 26 5.14 12.90 12.04
C SER A 26 5.65 13.74 13.20
N THR A 27 6.98 13.83 13.37
CA THR A 27 7.60 14.67 14.41
C THR A 27 7.38 16.17 14.14
N ILE A 28 7.47 16.63 12.88
CA ILE A 28 7.13 18.02 12.53
C ILE A 28 5.64 18.27 12.76
N ALA A 29 4.77 17.35 12.35
CA ALA A 29 3.34 17.46 12.60
C ALA A 29 3.05 17.62 14.10
N ASP A 30 3.66 16.80 14.96
CA ASP A 30 3.52 16.90 16.42
C ASP A 30 3.98 18.28 16.94
N ARG A 31 5.09 18.82 16.44
CA ARG A 31 5.58 20.15 16.84
C ARG A 31 4.64 21.28 16.43
N LEU A 32 4.02 21.18 15.24
CA LEU A 32 2.99 22.15 14.82
C LEU A 32 1.77 22.10 15.73
N LEU A 33 1.31 20.89 16.12
CA LEU A 33 0.20 20.67 17.05
C LEU A 33 0.50 21.26 18.45
N GLU A 34 1.72 21.01 18.96
CA GLU A 34 2.17 21.51 20.24
C GLU A 34 2.27 23.05 20.25
N TYR A 35 2.95 23.61 19.25
CA TYR A 35 3.18 25.07 19.18
C TYR A 35 1.89 25.87 19.09
N THR A 36 0.89 25.34 18.37
CA THR A 36 -0.44 25.96 18.23
C THR A 36 -1.37 25.67 19.42
N GLY A 37 -0.92 24.91 20.43
CA GLY A 37 -1.75 24.54 21.57
C GLY A 37 -2.96 23.67 21.20
N THR A 38 -2.90 22.99 20.07
CA THR A 38 -3.98 22.10 19.61
C THR A 38 -4.06 20.84 20.46
N ILE A 39 -2.93 20.37 20.99
CA ILE A 39 -2.83 19.30 21.98
C ILE A 39 -2.39 19.85 23.33
N SER A 40 -2.97 19.35 24.39
CA SER A 40 -2.58 19.71 25.76
C SER A 40 -1.31 18.98 26.19
N GLU A 41 -0.60 19.49 27.20
CA GLU A 41 0.58 18.81 27.76
C GLU A 41 0.34 17.37 28.21
N ARG A 42 -0.90 17.08 28.65
CA ARG A 42 -1.30 15.72 29.10
C ARG A 42 -1.57 14.77 27.92
N GLU A 43 -1.83 15.30 26.74
CA GLU A 43 -2.08 14.54 25.50
C GLU A 43 -0.83 14.39 24.64
N LYS A 44 0.28 15.00 25.07
CA LYS A 44 1.58 14.86 24.41
C LYS A 44 2.00 13.39 24.41
N ARG A 45 2.13 12.83 23.24
CA ARG A 45 2.73 11.54 22.94
C ARG A 45 3.44 11.65 21.60
N GLU A 46 4.36 10.76 21.34
CA GLU A 46 4.98 10.67 20.03
C GLU A 46 3.97 10.21 18.98
N GLN A 47 4.04 10.79 17.80
CA GLN A 47 3.20 10.45 16.65
C GLN A 47 1.68 10.54 16.97
N VAL A 48 1.26 11.72 17.45
CA VAL A 48 -0.13 11.97 17.89
C VAL A 48 -1.15 11.66 16.80
N LEU A 49 -0.78 11.90 15.53
CA LEU A 49 -1.65 11.65 14.38
C LEU A 49 -1.64 10.18 13.93
N ASP A 50 -0.65 9.38 14.29
CA ASP A 50 -0.58 7.96 13.96
C ASP A 50 -1.37 7.14 15.00
N ASP A 51 -2.69 6.91 14.74
CA ASP A 51 -3.60 6.24 15.70
C ASP A 51 -3.51 4.72 15.67
N MET A 52 -3.08 4.14 14.56
CA MET A 52 -2.94 2.70 14.43
C MET A 52 -1.64 2.24 15.10
N ASP A 53 -1.70 1.13 15.85
CA ASP A 53 -0.50 0.52 16.41
C ASP A 53 0.50 0.13 15.33
N LEU A 54 0.00 -0.31 14.16
CA LEU A 54 0.81 -0.62 12.98
C LEU A 54 1.56 0.59 12.41
N GLU A 55 0.94 1.78 12.42
CA GLU A 55 1.61 3.02 11.98
C GLU A 55 2.83 3.30 12.87
N ARG A 56 2.66 3.16 14.19
CA ARG A 56 3.73 3.39 15.17
C ARG A 56 4.82 2.33 15.13
N GLU A 57 4.44 1.05 15.00
CA GLU A 57 5.41 -0.05 14.92
C GLU A 57 6.28 0.02 13.65
N LYS A 58 5.65 0.37 12.52
CA LYS A 58 6.34 0.46 11.22
C LYS A 58 6.97 1.84 10.97
N GLY A 59 6.68 2.83 11.82
CA GLY A 59 7.17 4.20 11.67
C GLY A 59 6.64 4.92 10.40
N ILE A 60 5.48 4.52 9.91
CA ILE A 60 4.88 5.06 8.67
C ILE A 60 3.44 5.45 8.90
N THR A 61 3.02 6.58 8.34
CA THR A 61 1.60 6.91 8.25
C THR A 61 0.96 6.07 7.16
N ILE A 62 -0.10 5.35 7.48
CA ILE A 62 -0.85 4.49 6.57
C ILE A 62 -2.04 5.25 6.01
N LYS A 63 -2.76 5.98 6.87
CA LYS A 63 -3.99 6.69 6.50
C LYS A 63 -3.85 8.20 6.69
N SER A 64 -4.34 8.96 5.71
CA SER A 64 -4.36 10.43 5.80
C SER A 64 -5.26 10.91 6.93
N LYS A 65 -4.82 11.95 7.65
CA LYS A 65 -5.59 12.60 8.71
C LYS A 65 -5.63 14.09 8.54
N ALA A 66 -6.80 14.65 8.80
CA ALA A 66 -7.00 16.11 8.79
C ALA A 66 -7.06 16.63 10.21
N VAL A 67 -6.38 17.73 10.50
CA VAL A 67 -6.43 18.43 11.79
C VAL A 67 -6.47 19.93 11.57
N ARG A 68 -7.36 20.63 12.30
CA ARG A 68 -7.45 22.08 12.31
C ARG A 68 -6.62 22.65 13.44
N LEU A 69 -5.74 23.59 13.10
CA LEU A 69 -4.91 24.38 14.01
C LEU A 69 -5.39 25.84 13.98
N TYR A 70 -5.29 26.53 15.11
CA TYR A 70 -5.47 27.98 15.19
C TYR A 70 -4.12 28.62 15.48
N TYR A 71 -3.72 29.57 14.67
CA TYR A 71 -2.41 30.20 14.77
C TYR A 71 -2.52 31.72 14.76
N HIS A 72 -1.93 32.37 15.77
CA HIS A 72 -1.76 33.80 15.83
C HIS A 72 -0.42 34.18 15.19
N SER A 73 -0.48 34.71 13.98
CA SER A 73 0.70 35.12 13.22
C SER A 73 1.30 36.41 13.74
N GLN A 74 2.57 36.64 13.41
CA GLN A 74 3.28 37.89 13.72
C GLN A 74 2.65 39.15 13.11
N ASP A 75 1.78 39.00 12.10
CA ASP A 75 0.97 40.10 11.52
C ASP A 75 -0.21 40.54 12.40
N GLY A 76 -0.40 39.89 13.56
CA GLY A 76 -1.44 40.13 14.52
C GLY A 76 -2.81 39.53 14.16
N LYS A 77 -2.90 38.75 13.06
CA LYS A 77 -4.11 38.05 12.64
C LYS A 77 -4.15 36.61 13.14
N GLU A 78 -5.36 36.12 13.31
CA GLU A 78 -5.61 34.71 13.57
C GLU A 78 -5.88 33.95 12.27
N TYR A 79 -5.23 32.82 12.11
CA TYR A 79 -5.35 31.96 10.94
C TYR A 79 -5.88 30.56 11.32
N ILE A 80 -6.70 30.03 10.44
CA ILE A 80 -7.11 28.61 10.46
C ILE A 80 -6.18 27.86 9.53
N LEU A 81 -5.41 26.94 10.10
CA LEU A 81 -4.50 26.08 9.37
C LEU A 81 -5.07 24.66 9.38
N ASN A 82 -5.49 24.14 8.23
CA ASN A 82 -5.94 22.77 8.10
C ASN A 82 -4.76 21.93 7.58
N LEU A 83 -4.18 21.16 8.49
CA LEU A 83 -3.14 20.18 8.17
C LEU A 83 -3.81 18.88 7.70
N ILE A 84 -3.43 18.40 6.52
CA ILE A 84 -3.78 17.06 6.03
C ILE A 84 -2.50 16.25 5.99
N ASP A 85 -2.32 15.39 7.01
CA ASP A 85 -1.17 14.48 7.08
C ASP A 85 -1.32 13.34 6.08
N THR A 86 -0.26 13.01 5.33
CA THR A 86 -0.29 12.06 4.22
C THR A 86 0.69 10.92 4.43
N PRO A 87 0.40 9.70 3.91
CA PRO A 87 1.39 8.63 3.85
C PRO A 87 2.66 9.04 3.11
N GLY A 88 3.81 8.50 3.54
CA GLY A 88 5.10 8.78 2.88
C GLY A 88 5.53 7.71 1.87
N HIS A 89 4.87 6.56 1.80
CA HIS A 89 5.29 5.42 1.00
C HIS A 89 4.67 5.40 -0.41
N VAL A 90 5.43 4.91 -1.41
CA VAL A 90 4.99 4.85 -2.82
C VAL A 90 3.70 4.08 -3.03
N ASP A 91 3.46 3.00 -2.29
CA ASP A 91 2.23 2.20 -2.38
C ASP A 91 0.98 3.03 -2.06
N PHE A 92 1.13 4.10 -1.27
CA PHE A 92 0.04 5.01 -0.88
C PHE A 92 0.01 6.31 -1.70
N SER A 93 0.72 6.38 -2.82
CA SER A 93 0.75 7.57 -3.70
C SER A 93 -0.65 8.07 -4.10
N TYR A 94 -1.62 7.17 -4.18
CA TYR A 94 -3.01 7.50 -4.44
C TYR A 94 -3.65 8.28 -3.28
N GLU A 95 -3.43 7.90 -2.02
CA GLU A 95 -3.91 8.64 -0.86
C GLU A 95 -3.24 10.01 -0.75
N VAL A 96 -1.92 10.06 -1.06
CA VAL A 96 -1.20 11.33 -1.16
C VAL A 96 -1.85 12.25 -2.19
N SER A 97 -2.12 11.76 -3.41
CA SER A 97 -2.76 12.53 -4.48
C SER A 97 -4.13 13.11 -4.08
N ARG A 98 -4.94 12.34 -3.34
CA ARG A 98 -6.24 12.79 -2.83
C ARG A 98 -6.10 13.93 -1.82
N SER A 99 -5.22 13.73 -0.85
CA SER A 99 -4.96 14.71 0.20
C SER A 99 -4.41 16.01 -0.37
N LEU A 100 -3.50 15.92 -1.34
CA LEU A 100 -2.94 17.07 -2.04
C LEU A 100 -4.02 17.88 -2.77
N ALA A 101 -5.00 17.25 -3.39
CA ALA A 101 -6.07 17.96 -4.08
C ALA A 101 -7.02 18.74 -3.13
N ALA A 102 -7.00 18.43 -1.84
CA ALA A 102 -7.71 19.19 -0.82
C ALA A 102 -6.88 20.37 -0.27
N CYS A 103 -5.64 20.57 -0.74
CA CYS A 103 -4.70 21.57 -0.25
C CYS A 103 -4.41 22.66 -1.28
N GLU A 104 -3.90 23.81 -0.82
CA GLU A 104 -3.31 24.88 -1.62
C GLU A 104 -1.78 24.89 -1.52
N GLY A 105 -1.21 24.19 -0.53
CA GLY A 105 0.24 24.09 -0.35
C GLY A 105 0.69 22.79 0.27
N ALA A 106 2.01 22.57 0.22
CA ALA A 106 2.65 21.41 0.83
C ALA A 106 3.97 21.78 1.50
N LEU A 107 4.20 21.26 2.71
CA LEU A 107 5.50 21.25 3.35
C LEU A 107 6.29 20.06 2.83
N LEU A 108 7.43 20.29 2.21
CA LEU A 108 8.34 19.26 1.74
C LEU A 108 9.46 19.09 2.79
N ILE A 109 9.44 17.96 3.50
CA ILE A 109 10.44 17.68 4.55
C ILE A 109 11.55 16.82 3.96
N VAL A 110 12.80 17.27 4.12
CA VAL A 110 14.01 16.56 3.71
C VAL A 110 14.98 16.44 4.88
N ASP A 111 15.52 15.26 5.10
CA ASP A 111 16.51 14.99 6.15
C ASP A 111 17.88 15.61 5.76
N ALA A 112 18.46 16.42 6.64
CA ALA A 112 19.76 17.08 6.42
C ALA A 112 20.93 16.11 6.26
N SER A 113 20.81 14.88 6.74
CA SER A 113 21.86 13.85 6.65
C SER A 113 21.71 12.97 5.42
N GLN A 114 20.45 12.64 5.03
CA GLN A 114 20.16 11.72 3.93
C GLN A 114 20.02 12.43 2.58
N GLY A 115 19.54 13.69 2.57
CA GLY A 115 19.29 14.45 1.35
C GLY A 115 18.05 14.03 0.58
N VAL A 116 18.00 14.39 -0.71
CA VAL A 116 16.87 14.10 -1.59
C VAL A 116 16.88 12.63 -2.01
N GLN A 117 15.75 11.97 -1.88
CA GLN A 117 15.54 10.57 -2.28
C GLN A 117 14.50 10.44 -3.39
N ALA A 118 14.32 9.23 -3.98
CA ALA A 118 13.42 9.01 -5.11
C ALA A 118 11.97 9.40 -4.79
N GLN A 119 11.48 9.08 -3.58
CA GLN A 119 10.14 9.49 -3.13
C GLN A 119 10.00 11.00 -2.96
N THR A 120 11.07 11.69 -2.57
CA THR A 120 11.08 13.16 -2.47
C THR A 120 10.81 13.77 -3.85
N ALA A 121 11.52 13.31 -4.89
CA ALA A 121 11.32 13.76 -6.26
C ALA A 121 9.91 13.42 -6.79
N ALA A 122 9.40 12.21 -6.50
CA ALA A 122 8.04 11.81 -6.86
C ALA A 122 6.97 12.70 -6.20
N ASN A 123 7.12 12.98 -4.89
CA ASN A 123 6.21 13.84 -4.15
C ASN A 123 6.25 15.30 -4.64
N ILE A 124 7.41 15.84 -5.00
CA ILE A 124 7.53 17.16 -5.64
C ILE A 124 6.71 17.18 -6.94
N ASN A 125 6.87 16.17 -7.80
CA ASN A 125 6.14 16.08 -9.06
C ASN A 125 4.63 15.99 -8.85
N LEU A 126 4.16 15.24 -7.85
CA LEU A 126 2.73 15.17 -7.51
C LEU A 126 2.20 16.52 -7.02
N ALA A 127 2.94 17.21 -6.17
CA ALA A 127 2.55 18.54 -5.67
C ALA A 127 2.50 19.58 -6.80
N LEU A 128 3.48 19.58 -7.71
CA LEU A 128 3.51 20.46 -8.88
C LEU A 128 2.35 20.15 -9.86
N LYS A 129 2.07 18.88 -10.14
CA LYS A 129 0.90 18.48 -10.95
C LYS A 129 -0.43 18.91 -10.34
N SER A 130 -0.49 19.01 -9.00
CA SER A 130 -1.65 19.50 -8.26
C SER A 130 -1.65 21.03 -8.10
N ASN A 131 -0.69 21.72 -8.72
CA ASN A 131 -0.53 23.18 -8.67
C ASN A 131 -0.40 23.75 -7.25
N LEU A 132 0.27 23.02 -6.34
CA LEU A 132 0.48 23.44 -4.95
C LEU A 132 1.72 24.31 -4.79
N LYS A 133 1.64 25.28 -3.86
CA LYS A 133 2.85 26.00 -3.41
C LYS A 133 3.65 25.10 -2.46
N ILE A 134 4.89 24.78 -2.83
CA ILE A 134 5.78 23.96 -2.02
C ILE A 134 6.61 24.86 -1.11
N ILE A 135 6.69 24.50 0.19
CA ILE A 135 7.58 25.09 1.18
C ILE A 135 8.59 24.02 1.58
N PRO A 136 9.87 24.14 1.17
CA PRO A 136 10.89 23.18 1.52
C PRO A 136 11.42 23.41 2.94
N VAL A 137 11.57 22.31 3.70
CA VAL A 137 12.08 22.30 5.06
C VAL A 137 13.17 21.24 5.15
N ILE A 138 14.40 21.65 5.49
CA ILE A 138 15.49 20.74 5.79
C ILE A 138 15.47 20.45 7.30
N ASN A 139 15.12 19.22 7.65
CA ASN A 139 14.94 18.76 9.03
C ASN A 139 16.18 18.00 9.54
N LYS A 140 16.25 17.81 10.85
CA LYS A 140 17.33 17.11 11.57
C LYS A 140 18.71 17.78 11.45
N ILE A 141 18.72 19.11 11.47
CA ILE A 141 19.98 19.88 11.44
C ILE A 141 20.81 19.71 12.71
N ASP A 142 20.25 19.12 13.77
CA ASP A 142 20.90 18.77 15.04
C ASP A 142 21.84 17.56 14.94
N LEU A 143 21.71 16.75 13.89
CA LEU A 143 22.56 15.57 13.72
C LEU A 143 24.02 15.96 13.36
N SER A 144 25.00 15.26 13.92
CA SER A 144 26.42 15.46 13.58
C SER A 144 26.76 15.14 12.12
N THR A 145 25.91 14.36 11.44
CA THR A 145 26.01 13.99 10.01
C THR A 145 25.23 14.92 9.09
N ALA A 146 24.54 15.93 9.65
CA ALA A 146 23.76 16.87 8.87
C ALA A 146 24.66 17.73 7.96
N ASN A 147 24.22 17.89 6.71
CA ASN A 147 24.84 18.78 5.72
C ASN A 147 23.77 19.58 4.99
N PRO A 148 23.22 20.64 5.62
CA PRO A 148 22.14 21.43 5.03
C PRO A 148 22.50 22.06 3.67
N ASP A 149 23.76 22.54 3.51
CA ASP A 149 24.21 23.21 2.27
C ASP A 149 24.15 22.26 1.07
N ARG A 150 24.59 20.99 1.26
CA ARG A 150 24.48 19.96 0.22
C ARG A 150 23.01 19.71 -0.15
N VAL A 151 22.15 19.51 0.85
CA VAL A 151 20.72 19.21 0.61
C VAL A 151 20.01 20.40 -0.04
N MET A 152 20.41 21.62 0.28
CA MET A 152 19.93 22.84 -0.37
C MET A 152 20.25 22.84 -1.87
N GLN A 153 21.49 22.48 -2.25
CA GLN A 153 21.91 22.35 -3.66
C GLN A 153 21.14 21.23 -4.38
N GLU A 154 20.97 20.07 -3.74
CA GLU A 154 20.17 18.96 -4.30
C GLU A 154 18.73 19.39 -4.60
N LEU A 155 18.06 20.12 -3.68
CA LEU A 155 16.70 20.63 -3.86
C LEU A 155 16.61 21.65 -4.99
N GLN A 156 17.59 22.54 -5.13
CA GLN A 156 17.65 23.52 -6.21
C GLN A 156 17.82 22.85 -7.59
N ASN A 157 18.58 21.76 -7.66
CA ASN A 157 18.82 21.05 -8.91
C ASN A 157 17.59 20.25 -9.41
N ILE A 158 16.72 19.82 -8.51
CA ILE A 158 15.54 18.98 -8.86
C ILE A 158 14.30 19.82 -9.12
N SER A 159 14.24 21.03 -8.57
CA SER A 159 13.07 21.90 -8.65
C SER A 159 13.49 23.36 -8.78
N GLU A 160 12.63 24.22 -9.31
CA GLU A 160 12.84 25.68 -9.37
C GLU A 160 12.79 26.37 -7.98
N ILE A 161 13.08 25.64 -6.90
CA ILE A 161 13.07 26.13 -5.52
C ILE A 161 14.31 27.01 -5.31
N LYS A 162 14.09 28.25 -4.88
CA LYS A 162 15.18 29.18 -4.53
C LYS A 162 15.70 28.87 -3.14
N GLY A 163 17.02 28.97 -2.93
CA GLY A 163 17.67 28.68 -1.65
C GLY A 163 17.15 29.53 -0.48
N GLU A 164 16.81 30.78 -0.74
CA GLU A 164 16.24 31.71 0.25
C GLU A 164 14.83 31.31 0.76
N GLU A 165 14.18 30.40 0.08
CA GLU A 165 12.85 29.88 0.45
C GLU A 165 12.94 28.67 1.39
N ILE A 166 14.11 28.08 1.60
CA ILE A 166 14.31 26.85 2.36
C ILE A 166 14.42 27.15 3.86
N ILE A 167 13.66 26.42 4.67
CA ILE A 167 13.66 26.57 6.12
C ILE A 167 14.52 25.47 6.75
N LEU A 168 15.40 25.85 7.65
CA LEU A 168 16.21 24.92 8.45
C LEU A 168 15.47 24.60 9.75
N ALA A 169 15.33 23.30 10.07
CA ALA A 169 14.58 22.86 11.23
C ALA A 169 15.21 21.65 11.95
N SER A 170 14.94 21.57 13.23
CA SER A 170 15.07 20.33 14.01
C SER A 170 13.76 20.09 14.76
N ALA A 171 12.97 19.17 14.24
CA ALA A 171 11.71 18.80 14.88
C ALA A 171 11.93 18.25 16.30
N LYS A 172 13.03 17.53 16.51
CA LYS A 172 13.41 16.99 17.83
C LYS A 172 13.64 18.10 18.86
N GLU A 173 14.39 19.12 18.49
CA GLU A 173 14.75 20.23 19.37
C GLU A 173 13.74 21.40 19.31
N GLY A 174 12.74 21.34 18.44
CA GLY A 174 11.73 22.41 18.26
C GLY A 174 12.23 23.62 17.48
N ILE A 175 13.42 23.54 16.86
CA ILE A 175 14.01 24.64 16.08
C ILE A 175 13.28 24.81 14.76
N GLY A 176 12.98 26.07 14.35
CA GLY A 176 12.38 26.41 13.07
C GLY A 176 10.85 26.21 13.01
N THR A 177 10.18 25.73 14.08
CA THR A 177 8.72 25.52 14.08
C THR A 177 7.93 26.80 13.84
N SER A 178 8.32 27.91 14.48
CA SER A 178 7.71 29.23 14.26
C SER A 178 7.87 29.70 12.81
N ASP A 179 9.06 29.47 12.23
CA ASP A 179 9.38 29.92 10.88
C ASP A 179 8.56 29.12 9.84
N ILE A 180 8.32 27.82 10.11
CA ILE A 180 7.43 26.99 9.29
C ILE A 180 6.00 27.53 9.33
N LEU A 181 5.45 27.84 10.50
CA LEU A 181 4.09 28.39 10.65
C LEU A 181 3.94 29.75 9.95
N GLU A 182 4.93 30.65 10.11
CA GLU A 182 4.93 31.93 9.41
C GLU A 182 5.05 31.77 7.89
N ALA A 183 5.84 30.80 7.42
CA ALA A 183 5.97 30.52 6.00
C ALA A 183 4.64 29.96 5.43
N ILE A 184 3.93 29.11 6.17
CA ILE A 184 2.60 28.61 5.77
C ILE A 184 1.65 29.79 5.56
N VAL A 185 1.57 30.70 6.54
CA VAL A 185 0.69 31.88 6.46
C VAL A 185 1.04 32.79 5.28
N LYS A 186 2.35 33.07 5.08
CA LYS A 186 2.84 34.03 4.09
C LYS A 186 2.88 33.50 2.66
N LYS A 187 3.24 32.22 2.48
CA LYS A 187 3.54 31.65 1.15
C LYS A 187 2.40 30.80 0.56
N ILE A 188 1.60 30.12 1.38
CA ILE A 188 0.45 29.36 0.89
C ILE A 188 -0.71 30.31 0.61
N PRO A 189 -1.29 30.29 -0.61
CA PRO A 189 -2.43 31.13 -0.91
C PRO A 189 -3.69 30.68 -0.12
N PRO A 190 -4.65 31.58 0.13
CA PRO A 190 -5.95 31.19 0.65
C PRO A 190 -6.69 30.31 -0.35
N PRO A 191 -7.64 29.45 0.10
CA PRO A 191 -8.48 28.67 -0.78
C PRO A 191 -9.32 29.57 -1.69
N LYS A 192 -9.66 29.04 -2.88
CA LYS A 192 -10.51 29.71 -3.85
C LYS A 192 -11.95 29.25 -3.65
N GLY A 193 -12.92 30.11 -3.92
CA GLY A 193 -14.35 29.81 -3.84
C GLY A 193 -15.16 30.93 -3.21
N SER A 194 -16.46 30.70 -2.97
CA SER A 194 -17.35 31.68 -2.35
C SER A 194 -18.48 30.98 -1.60
N SER A 195 -18.75 31.43 -0.38
CA SER A 195 -19.89 30.96 0.42
C SER A 195 -21.27 31.37 -0.14
N ASN A 196 -21.30 32.30 -1.10
CA ASN A 196 -22.54 32.75 -1.74
C ASN A 196 -22.93 31.94 -2.99
N LEU A 197 -22.07 31.06 -3.44
CA LEU A 197 -22.33 30.16 -4.56
C LEU A 197 -23.06 28.86 -4.11
N PRO A 198 -23.72 28.14 -5.03
CA PRO A 198 -24.26 26.81 -4.71
C PRO A 198 -23.23 25.90 -4.13
N LEU A 199 -23.62 25.05 -3.20
CA LEU A 199 -22.72 24.15 -2.50
C LEU A 199 -21.96 23.20 -3.46
N ARG A 200 -20.64 23.19 -3.33
CA ARG A 200 -19.74 22.17 -3.90
C ARG A 200 -18.70 21.80 -2.86
N ALA A 201 -18.77 20.56 -2.37
CA ALA A 201 -17.77 20.03 -1.45
C ALA A 201 -17.12 18.76 -2.01
N LEU A 202 -15.79 18.73 -2.01
CA LEU A 202 -15.00 17.60 -2.51
C LEU A 202 -14.84 16.55 -1.41
N ILE A 203 -15.22 15.31 -1.68
CA ILE A 203 -14.91 14.17 -0.82
C ILE A 203 -13.47 13.77 -1.06
N PHE A 204 -12.59 13.90 -0.06
CA PHE A 204 -11.19 13.48 -0.20
C PHE A 204 -10.86 12.21 0.59
N ASP A 205 -11.65 11.84 1.61
CA ASP A 205 -11.55 10.55 2.30
C ASP A 205 -12.89 10.20 2.97
N SER A 206 -13.00 8.94 3.46
CA SER A 206 -14.12 8.47 4.26
C SER A 206 -13.70 7.38 5.23
N ILE A 207 -14.34 7.33 6.39
CA ILE A 207 -14.15 6.28 7.37
C ILE A 207 -15.51 5.73 7.82
N TYR A 208 -15.52 4.45 8.17
CA TYR A 208 -16.69 3.84 8.80
C TYR A 208 -16.50 3.77 10.31
N ASN A 209 -17.48 4.28 11.03
CA ASN A 209 -17.56 4.17 12.48
C ASN A 209 -18.78 3.31 12.84
N PRO A 210 -18.63 2.24 13.67
CA PRO A 210 -19.75 1.36 14.02
C PRO A 210 -20.94 2.06 14.66
N TYR A 211 -20.71 3.21 15.33
CA TYR A 211 -21.73 3.97 16.07
C TYR A 211 -22.32 5.13 15.27
N LYS A 212 -21.53 5.76 14.42
CA LYS A 212 -21.91 6.97 13.64
C LYS A 212 -22.16 6.68 12.16
N GLY A 213 -21.89 5.48 11.68
CA GLY A 213 -21.95 5.11 10.28
C GLY A 213 -20.77 5.65 9.47
N THR A 214 -20.99 5.97 8.21
CA THR A 214 -19.96 6.54 7.33
C THR A 214 -19.75 8.02 7.63
N ILE A 215 -18.53 8.39 7.97
CA ILE A 215 -18.06 9.76 8.19
C ILE A 215 -17.28 10.16 6.95
N VAL A 216 -17.70 11.19 6.25
CA VAL A 216 -17.12 11.66 5.00
C VAL A 216 -16.26 12.88 5.27
N TYR A 217 -15.01 12.87 4.82
CA TYR A 217 -14.09 14.00 4.93
C TYR A 217 -14.23 14.88 3.70
N VAL A 218 -14.48 16.15 3.93
CA VAL A 218 -14.78 17.08 2.86
C VAL A 218 -13.95 18.35 2.94
N LYS A 219 -13.65 18.90 1.76
CA LYS A 219 -13.25 20.28 1.57
C LYS A 219 -14.41 21.03 0.92
N VAL A 220 -14.96 22.00 1.59
CA VAL A 220 -15.98 22.87 1.00
C VAL A 220 -15.28 23.86 0.06
N VAL A 221 -15.61 23.80 -1.23
CA VAL A 221 -15.06 24.71 -2.24
C VAL A 221 -15.96 25.93 -2.35
N ASP A 222 -17.26 25.71 -2.54
CA ASP A 222 -18.26 26.76 -2.61
C ASP A 222 -19.44 26.46 -1.70
N GLY A 223 -20.14 27.50 -1.33
CA GLY A 223 -21.37 27.41 -0.52
C GLY A 223 -21.09 27.13 0.95
N VAL A 224 -22.08 26.55 1.58
CA VAL A 224 -22.13 26.32 3.02
C VAL A 224 -22.84 25.00 3.29
N ILE A 225 -22.40 24.30 4.35
CA ILE A 225 -23.06 23.11 4.87
C ILE A 225 -23.47 23.34 6.31
N GLU A 226 -24.72 22.98 6.62
CA GLU A 226 -25.30 23.05 7.96
C GLU A 226 -26.07 21.76 8.29
N PRO A 227 -26.20 21.37 9.56
CA PRO A 227 -27.04 20.23 9.94
C PRO A 227 -28.49 20.45 9.50
N GLY A 228 -29.19 19.40 9.07
CA GLY A 228 -30.54 19.43 8.55
C GLY A 228 -30.64 19.70 7.05
N MET A 229 -29.55 20.13 6.36
CA MET A 229 -29.56 20.25 4.90
C MET A 229 -29.74 18.92 4.22
N ILE A 230 -30.44 18.94 3.08
CA ILE A 230 -30.55 17.75 2.20
C ILE A 230 -29.45 17.84 1.14
N ILE A 231 -28.49 16.96 1.22
CA ILE A 231 -27.38 16.87 0.28
C ILE A 231 -27.50 15.66 -0.63
N GLN A 232 -26.81 15.70 -1.77
CA GLN A 232 -26.61 14.54 -2.64
C GLN A 232 -25.20 14.56 -3.22
N THR A 233 -24.70 13.40 -3.69
CA THR A 233 -23.47 13.33 -4.45
C THR A 233 -23.77 13.44 -5.94
N MET A 234 -22.89 14.06 -6.73
CA MET A 234 -23.12 14.22 -8.17
C MET A 234 -23.05 12.90 -8.96
N SER A 235 -22.48 11.86 -8.38
CA SER A 235 -22.39 10.53 -9.01
C SER A 235 -23.66 9.69 -8.86
N ASN A 236 -24.57 10.06 -7.95
CA ASN A 236 -25.85 9.37 -7.74
C ASN A 236 -26.94 10.37 -7.35
N ASP A 237 -28.20 9.97 -7.54
CA ASP A 237 -29.35 10.81 -7.24
C ASP A 237 -29.92 10.60 -5.83
N ILE A 238 -29.18 9.91 -4.94
CA ILE A 238 -29.65 9.60 -3.60
C ILE A 238 -29.46 10.82 -2.70
N LYS A 239 -30.52 11.20 -2.02
CA LYS A 239 -30.56 12.34 -1.11
C LYS A 239 -30.32 11.88 0.33
N TYR A 240 -29.54 12.65 1.06
CA TYR A 240 -29.17 12.39 2.44
C TYR A 240 -29.38 13.64 3.28
N GLU A 241 -29.95 13.50 4.46
CA GLU A 241 -30.03 14.59 5.43
C GLU A 241 -28.75 14.65 6.26
N VAL A 242 -28.16 15.82 6.37
CA VAL A 242 -26.95 16.07 7.18
C VAL A 242 -27.32 16.00 8.66
N ALA A 243 -26.88 14.94 9.34
CA ALA A 243 -27.12 14.76 10.76
C ALA A 243 -26.13 15.56 11.63
N GLU A 244 -24.84 15.54 11.26
CA GLU A 244 -23.76 16.22 11.99
C GLU A 244 -22.69 16.70 11.01
N ILE A 245 -22.11 17.85 11.29
CA ILE A 245 -20.90 18.34 10.65
C ILE A 245 -19.89 18.74 11.71
N GLY A 246 -18.62 18.72 11.36
CA GLY A 246 -17.58 19.11 12.31
C GLY A 246 -16.19 19.21 11.72
N ILE A 247 -15.25 19.42 12.62
CA ILE A 247 -13.81 19.54 12.35
C ILE A 247 -13.04 18.51 13.17
N PHE A 248 -11.79 18.28 12.82
CA PHE A 248 -10.88 17.42 13.58
C PHE A 248 -9.90 18.29 14.39
N ARG A 249 -9.83 18.06 15.73
CA ARG A 249 -8.97 18.85 16.62
C ARG A 249 -8.47 18.01 17.84
N PRO A 250 -7.50 17.17 17.75
CA PRO A 250 -7.33 16.04 16.81
C PRO A 250 -8.56 15.13 16.74
N LYS A 251 -9.41 15.16 17.80
CA LYS A 251 -10.68 14.42 17.84
C LYS A 251 -11.77 15.15 17.07
N MET A 252 -12.79 14.43 16.68
CA MET A 252 -13.99 14.98 16.05
C MET A 252 -14.67 15.98 16.97
N GLN A 253 -14.92 17.18 16.47
CA GLN A 253 -15.59 18.25 17.18
C GLN A 253 -16.75 18.78 16.31
N PRO A 254 -18.01 18.58 16.74
CA PRO A 254 -19.17 19.10 16.03
C PRO A 254 -19.16 20.63 15.98
N ILE A 255 -19.58 21.19 14.85
CA ILE A 255 -19.78 22.62 14.64
C ILE A 255 -21.13 22.89 13.98
N LYS A 256 -21.56 24.16 13.96
CA LYS A 256 -22.86 24.54 13.40
C LYS A 256 -22.83 24.73 11.90
N LYS A 257 -21.66 25.10 11.34
CA LYS A 257 -21.54 25.55 9.95
C LYS A 257 -20.15 25.28 9.43
N LEU A 258 -20.05 24.71 8.20
CA LEU A 258 -18.83 24.63 7.39
C LEU A 258 -18.99 25.54 6.19
N THR A 259 -18.04 26.45 5.95
CA THR A 259 -18.08 27.44 4.88
C THR A 259 -17.03 27.18 3.80
N ALA A 260 -17.15 27.86 2.66
CA ALA A 260 -16.18 27.78 1.58
C ALA A 260 -14.73 27.94 2.09
N GLY A 261 -13.82 27.08 1.62
CA GLY A 261 -12.42 27.03 2.02
C GLY A 261 -12.11 26.11 3.20
N GLU A 262 -13.11 25.72 3.99
CA GLU A 262 -12.90 24.91 5.19
C GLU A 262 -12.82 23.42 4.88
N VAL A 263 -12.02 22.71 5.71
CA VAL A 263 -11.91 21.26 5.76
C VAL A 263 -12.60 20.73 7.01
N GLY A 264 -13.42 19.69 6.85
CA GLY A 264 -14.15 19.10 7.96
C GLY A 264 -14.74 17.74 7.62
N TYR A 265 -15.72 17.30 8.39
CA TYR A 265 -16.44 16.06 8.16
C TYR A 265 -17.95 16.25 8.11
N ILE A 266 -18.61 15.30 7.45
CA ILE A 266 -20.08 15.19 7.35
C ILE A 266 -20.51 13.80 7.77
N ILE A 267 -21.58 13.71 8.55
CA ILE A 267 -22.34 12.51 8.85
C ILE A 267 -23.76 12.73 8.33
N ALA A 268 -24.20 11.93 7.37
CA ALA A 268 -25.49 12.09 6.70
C ALA A 268 -26.22 10.76 6.45
N GLY A 269 -26.02 9.76 7.32
CA GLY A 269 -26.73 8.49 7.23
C GLY A 269 -26.46 7.70 5.95
N PHE A 270 -25.29 7.84 5.33
CA PHE A 270 -24.88 7.09 4.16
C PHE A 270 -24.91 5.59 4.47
N LYS A 271 -25.71 4.83 3.71
CA LYS A 271 -25.92 3.39 3.95
C LYS A 271 -24.85 2.52 3.32
N ASN A 272 -24.28 2.96 2.20
CA ASN A 272 -23.27 2.24 1.47
C ASN A 272 -22.08 3.16 1.17
N ILE A 273 -20.87 2.60 1.19
CA ILE A 273 -19.66 3.31 0.76
C ILE A 273 -19.67 3.66 -0.73
N LYS A 274 -20.37 2.87 -1.52
CA LYS A 274 -20.56 3.22 -2.93
C LYS A 274 -21.24 4.59 -3.13
N ASP A 275 -21.93 5.07 -2.10
CA ASP A 275 -22.66 6.34 -2.10
C ASP A 275 -21.75 7.53 -1.76
N THR A 276 -20.54 7.27 -1.20
CA THR A 276 -19.56 8.29 -0.77
C THR A 276 -18.20 8.04 -1.41
N ARG A 277 -18.19 7.95 -2.75
CA ARG A 277 -16.94 7.74 -3.47
C ARG A 277 -15.99 8.90 -3.26
N VAL A 278 -14.76 8.59 -2.90
CA VAL A 278 -13.69 9.59 -2.80
C VAL A 278 -13.45 10.21 -4.19
N GLY A 279 -13.42 11.55 -4.24
CA GLY A 279 -13.35 12.32 -5.47
C GLY A 279 -14.71 12.75 -6.01
N ASP A 280 -15.81 12.36 -5.36
CA ASP A 280 -17.13 12.84 -5.72
C ASP A 280 -17.41 14.25 -5.15
N THR A 281 -18.37 14.92 -5.74
CA THR A 281 -18.79 16.26 -5.32
C THR A 281 -20.13 16.18 -4.59
N ILE A 282 -20.16 16.69 -3.36
CA ILE A 282 -21.40 16.89 -2.60
C ILE A 282 -22.01 18.23 -3.00
N ILE A 283 -23.30 18.22 -3.27
CA ILE A 283 -24.09 19.41 -3.61
C ILE A 283 -25.36 19.49 -2.74
N ASP A 284 -25.95 20.67 -2.67
CA ASP A 284 -27.25 20.88 -2.06
C ASP A 284 -28.37 20.38 -3.00
N ALA A 285 -29.20 19.48 -2.52
CA ALA A 285 -30.31 18.93 -3.31
C ALA A 285 -31.43 19.96 -3.60
N SER A 286 -31.49 21.05 -2.85
CA SER A 286 -32.46 22.14 -3.05
C SER A 286 -31.99 23.21 -4.04
N ASN A 287 -30.65 23.40 -4.14
CA ASN A 287 -30.00 24.35 -5.04
C ASN A 287 -28.74 23.69 -5.66
N PRO A 288 -28.93 22.73 -6.59
CA PRO A 288 -27.83 21.92 -7.08
C PRO A 288 -26.86 22.70 -7.98
N ALA A 289 -25.58 22.59 -7.69
CA ALA A 289 -24.52 23.06 -8.57
C ALA A 289 -24.51 22.27 -9.88
N ARG A 290 -24.11 22.92 -10.99
CA ARG A 290 -24.13 22.33 -12.33
C ARG A 290 -22.85 21.56 -12.67
N GLU A 291 -21.73 21.92 -12.07
CA GLU A 291 -20.41 21.42 -12.43
C GLU A 291 -19.78 20.64 -11.26
N SER A 292 -19.31 19.44 -11.53
CA SER A 292 -18.54 18.66 -10.57
C SER A 292 -17.14 19.26 -10.36
N LEU A 293 -16.61 19.08 -9.18
CA LEU A 293 -15.19 19.30 -8.93
C LEU A 293 -14.34 18.24 -9.66
N PRO A 294 -13.08 18.56 -10.00
CA PRO A 294 -12.20 17.56 -10.58
C PRO A 294 -12.09 16.33 -9.66
N GLY A 295 -12.59 15.19 -10.15
CA GLY A 295 -12.56 13.94 -9.40
C GLY A 295 -11.22 13.20 -9.55
N TYR A 296 -11.05 12.13 -8.79
CA TYR A 296 -9.85 11.29 -8.85
C TYR A 296 -10.00 10.20 -9.90
N LYS A 297 -8.87 9.80 -10.49
CA LYS A 297 -8.84 8.62 -11.36
C LYS A 297 -9.12 7.37 -10.50
N LYS A 298 -9.89 6.44 -11.03
CA LYS A 298 -10.14 5.15 -10.37
C LYS A 298 -8.81 4.39 -10.27
N VAL A 299 -8.49 3.96 -9.06
CA VAL A 299 -7.28 3.16 -8.82
C VAL A 299 -7.52 1.73 -9.26
N THR A 300 -6.55 1.19 -9.96
CA THR A 300 -6.50 -0.23 -10.30
C THR A 300 -5.46 -0.92 -9.42
N PRO A 301 -5.82 -2.02 -8.74
CA PRO A 301 -4.84 -2.80 -7.99
C PRO A 301 -3.71 -3.29 -8.89
N LEU A 302 -2.50 -3.34 -8.33
CA LEU A 302 -1.28 -3.75 -9.02
C LEU A 302 -0.82 -5.14 -8.63
N VAL A 303 -1.00 -5.48 -7.36
CA VAL A 303 -0.59 -6.75 -6.73
C VAL A 303 -1.84 -7.51 -6.33
N PHE A 304 -1.87 -8.80 -6.65
CA PHE A 304 -2.98 -9.66 -6.33
C PHE A 304 -2.50 -10.88 -5.55
N CYS A 305 -3.16 -11.23 -4.46
CA CYS A 305 -2.99 -12.53 -3.82
C CYS A 305 -4.34 -13.08 -3.36
N SER A 306 -4.42 -14.38 -3.20
CA SER A 306 -5.61 -15.01 -2.60
C SER A 306 -5.37 -15.20 -1.10
N ILE A 307 -6.38 -14.88 -0.32
CA ILE A 307 -6.36 -14.98 1.14
C ILE A 307 -7.42 -16.00 1.57
N TYR A 308 -6.99 -16.99 2.33
CA TYR A 308 -7.84 -18.05 2.87
C TYR A 308 -7.75 -18.08 4.38
N PRO A 309 -8.84 -18.34 5.11
CA PRO A 309 -8.74 -18.60 6.55
C PRO A 309 -8.11 -19.98 6.77
N VAL A 310 -7.35 -20.13 7.86
CA VAL A 310 -6.77 -21.44 8.24
C VAL A 310 -7.87 -22.44 8.57
N ASP A 311 -8.92 -22.00 9.31
CA ASP A 311 -10.14 -22.79 9.52
C ASP A 311 -11.24 -22.30 8.56
N ASN A 312 -11.72 -23.19 7.69
CA ASN A 312 -12.78 -22.88 6.74
C ASN A 312 -14.10 -22.37 7.39
N LYS A 313 -14.31 -22.63 8.68
CA LYS A 313 -15.43 -22.07 9.44
C LYS A 313 -15.35 -20.55 9.60
N GLU A 314 -14.17 -19.97 9.50
CA GLU A 314 -13.94 -18.52 9.61
C GLU A 314 -14.17 -17.77 8.30
N PHE A 315 -14.62 -18.43 7.22
CA PHE A 315 -14.86 -17.78 5.93
C PHE A 315 -15.84 -16.61 6.01
N GLU A 316 -16.98 -16.77 6.72
CA GLU A 316 -17.94 -15.67 6.89
C GLU A 316 -17.36 -14.52 7.73
N ASN A 317 -16.53 -14.82 8.74
CA ASN A 317 -15.84 -13.80 9.53
C ASN A 317 -14.84 -13.03 8.65
N LEU A 318 -14.07 -13.72 7.80
CA LEU A 318 -13.15 -13.12 6.84
C LEU A 318 -13.88 -12.21 5.84
N LYS A 319 -15.04 -12.64 5.35
CA LYS A 319 -15.89 -11.83 4.45
C LYS A 319 -16.32 -10.52 5.12
N ILE A 320 -16.86 -10.61 6.34
CA ILE A 320 -17.29 -9.43 7.11
C ILE A 320 -16.10 -8.51 7.41
N ALA A 321 -14.93 -9.07 7.75
CA ALA A 321 -13.73 -8.29 8.01
C ALA A 321 -13.24 -7.55 6.75
N LEU A 322 -13.18 -8.22 5.60
CA LEU A 322 -12.82 -7.61 4.32
C LEU A 322 -13.82 -6.51 3.89
N GLU A 323 -15.12 -6.73 4.09
CA GLU A 323 -16.13 -5.71 3.83
C GLU A 323 -15.90 -4.47 4.72
N LYS A 324 -15.64 -4.65 6.02
CA LYS A 324 -15.32 -3.54 6.94
C LYS A 324 -14.02 -2.83 6.55
N LEU A 325 -12.98 -3.57 6.15
CA LEU A 325 -11.73 -2.96 5.69
C LEU A 325 -11.94 -2.13 4.43
N LYS A 326 -12.71 -2.62 3.45
CA LYS A 326 -13.07 -1.85 2.25
C LYS A 326 -13.81 -0.54 2.57
N LEU A 327 -14.53 -0.50 3.69
CA LEU A 327 -15.18 0.71 4.17
C LEU A 327 -14.17 1.80 4.53
N ASN A 328 -13.00 1.41 5.01
CA ASN A 328 -11.94 2.32 5.42
C ASN A 328 -10.84 2.47 4.37
N ASP A 329 -10.81 1.57 3.38
CA ASP A 329 -9.81 1.53 2.33
C ASP A 329 -10.46 1.23 0.97
N SER A 330 -10.77 2.28 0.24
CA SER A 330 -11.43 2.17 -1.07
C SER A 330 -10.54 1.62 -2.19
N SER A 331 -9.24 1.45 -1.92
CA SER A 331 -8.28 0.86 -2.86
C SER A 331 -8.23 -0.66 -2.78
N LEU A 332 -8.71 -1.25 -1.67
CA LEU A 332 -8.76 -2.70 -1.47
C LEU A 332 -9.84 -3.32 -2.38
N PHE A 333 -9.40 -4.18 -3.26
CA PHE A 333 -10.29 -5.03 -4.07
C PHE A 333 -10.38 -6.41 -3.43
N SER A 334 -11.56 -7.03 -3.39
CA SER A 334 -11.71 -8.45 -3.06
C SER A 334 -12.93 -9.05 -3.75
N GLU A 335 -12.78 -10.26 -4.22
CA GLU A 335 -13.83 -11.11 -4.79
C GLU A 335 -13.74 -12.52 -4.22
N PRO A 336 -14.86 -13.24 -4.04
CA PRO A 336 -14.85 -14.62 -3.57
C PRO A 336 -14.04 -15.52 -4.52
N GLU A 337 -13.29 -16.45 -3.94
CA GLU A 337 -12.50 -17.44 -4.66
C GLU A 337 -12.58 -18.79 -3.95
N THR A 338 -12.42 -19.87 -4.71
CA THR A 338 -12.39 -21.23 -4.18
C THR A 338 -11.13 -21.94 -4.65
N SER A 339 -10.43 -22.58 -3.73
CA SER A 339 -9.28 -23.44 -4.00
C SER A 339 -9.64 -24.88 -3.65
N GLU A 340 -9.24 -25.84 -4.50
CA GLU A 340 -9.40 -27.27 -4.19
C GLU A 340 -8.59 -27.68 -2.95
N ALA A 341 -7.45 -27.02 -2.72
CA ALA A 341 -6.54 -27.32 -1.62
C ALA A 341 -6.93 -26.63 -0.30
N LEU A 342 -7.38 -25.35 -0.37
CA LEU A 342 -7.58 -24.48 0.79
C LEU A 342 -9.06 -24.16 1.09
N GLY A 343 -9.99 -24.53 0.20
CA GLY A 343 -11.41 -24.26 0.36
C GLY A 343 -11.81 -22.85 -0.08
N PHE A 344 -12.71 -22.23 0.68
CA PHE A 344 -13.26 -20.90 0.35
C PHE A 344 -12.36 -19.77 0.87
N GLY A 345 -12.16 -18.75 0.05
CA GLY A 345 -11.35 -17.58 0.34
C GLY A 345 -11.71 -16.38 -0.53
N PHE A 346 -10.80 -15.45 -0.62
CA PHE A 346 -10.96 -14.24 -1.43
C PHE A 346 -9.73 -13.95 -2.25
N ARG A 347 -9.93 -13.63 -3.52
CA ARG A 347 -8.92 -13.00 -4.36
C ARG A 347 -8.90 -11.52 -4.05
N CYS A 348 -7.78 -11.03 -3.51
CA CYS A 348 -7.61 -9.64 -3.11
C CYS A 348 -6.63 -8.92 -4.04
N GLY A 349 -6.90 -7.63 -4.29
CA GLY A 349 -6.03 -6.74 -5.05
C GLY A 349 -5.60 -5.55 -4.21
N PHE A 350 -4.31 -5.20 -4.30
CA PHE A 350 -3.62 -4.22 -3.48
C PHE A 350 -2.85 -3.22 -4.34
N LEU A 351 -2.53 -2.06 -3.79
CA LEU A 351 -1.72 -1.03 -4.46
C LEU A 351 -0.25 -1.45 -4.60
N GLY A 352 0.26 -2.18 -3.61
CA GLY A 352 1.63 -2.69 -3.57
C GLY A 352 1.80 -3.73 -2.47
N LEU A 353 3.05 -4.13 -2.20
CA LEU A 353 3.35 -5.15 -1.20
C LEU A 353 3.10 -4.67 0.23
N LEU A 354 3.54 -3.46 0.56
CA LEU A 354 3.33 -2.92 1.90
C LEU A 354 1.84 -2.78 2.21
N HIS A 355 1.03 -2.38 1.23
CA HIS A 355 -0.41 -2.35 1.38
C HIS A 355 -0.97 -3.76 1.65
N MET A 356 -0.51 -4.78 0.94
CA MET A 356 -0.89 -6.18 1.17
C MET A 356 -0.54 -6.64 2.59
N GLU A 357 0.68 -6.39 3.05
CA GLU A 357 1.14 -6.75 4.40
C GLU A 357 0.29 -6.08 5.49
N ILE A 358 0.01 -4.79 5.33
CA ILE A 358 -0.82 -4.04 6.27
C ILE A 358 -2.22 -4.63 6.36
N ILE A 359 -2.85 -4.94 5.23
CA ILE A 359 -4.19 -5.55 5.22
C ILE A 359 -4.17 -6.93 5.89
N GLN A 360 -3.15 -7.75 5.63
CA GLN A 360 -2.99 -9.05 6.29
C GLN A 360 -2.84 -8.90 7.81
N GLU A 361 -1.92 -8.05 8.27
CA GLU A 361 -1.72 -7.80 9.69
C GLU A 361 -2.96 -7.23 10.37
N ARG A 362 -3.72 -6.38 9.69
CA ARG A 362 -5.00 -5.86 10.21
C ARG A 362 -6.05 -6.96 10.36
N LEU A 363 -6.18 -7.86 9.37
CA LEU A 363 -7.09 -9.01 9.45
C LEU A 363 -6.72 -9.93 10.63
N GLU A 364 -5.44 -10.16 10.86
CA GLU A 364 -4.94 -11.00 11.96
C GLU A 364 -5.13 -10.32 13.34
N ARG A 365 -4.79 -9.02 13.47
CA ARG A 365 -4.79 -8.31 14.76
C ARG A 365 -6.16 -7.75 15.15
N GLU A 366 -6.85 -7.08 14.21
CA GLU A 366 -8.13 -6.41 14.51
C GLU A 366 -9.31 -7.39 14.52
N TYR A 367 -9.22 -8.46 13.70
CA TYR A 367 -10.31 -9.43 13.54
C TYR A 367 -9.97 -10.83 14.05
N SER A 368 -8.73 -11.05 14.52
CA SER A 368 -8.25 -12.34 15.08
C SER A 368 -8.44 -13.53 14.12
N ILE A 369 -8.26 -13.31 12.83
CA ILE A 369 -8.40 -14.33 11.79
C ILE A 369 -7.01 -14.79 11.35
N ASN A 370 -6.71 -16.08 11.52
CA ASN A 370 -5.47 -16.67 11.01
C ASN A 370 -5.59 -16.92 9.50
N LEU A 371 -4.62 -16.41 8.74
CA LEU A 371 -4.70 -16.35 7.29
C LEU A 371 -3.61 -17.18 6.59
N ILE A 372 -3.95 -17.71 5.42
CA ILE A 372 -3.03 -18.25 4.43
C ILE A 372 -3.09 -17.34 3.21
N ALA A 373 -1.97 -16.69 2.88
CA ALA A 373 -1.82 -15.91 1.66
C ALA A 373 -1.08 -16.70 0.59
N THR A 374 -1.55 -16.64 -0.65
CA THR A 374 -0.85 -17.22 -1.80
C THR A 374 0.26 -16.29 -2.28
N THR A 375 1.14 -16.80 -3.14
CA THR A 375 2.19 -15.96 -3.75
C THR A 375 1.59 -14.76 -4.48
N PRO A 376 2.06 -13.54 -4.23
CA PRO A 376 1.63 -12.37 -4.94
C PRO A 376 1.86 -12.50 -6.45
N SER A 377 0.92 -11.99 -7.23
CA SER A 377 0.96 -11.98 -8.69
C SER A 377 0.50 -10.63 -9.23
N VAL A 378 0.70 -10.40 -10.52
CA VAL A 378 0.24 -9.21 -11.23
C VAL A 378 -0.96 -9.53 -12.13
N MET A 379 -1.60 -8.50 -12.69
CA MET A 379 -2.62 -8.69 -13.71
C MET A 379 -1.95 -8.90 -15.07
N TYR A 380 -2.18 -10.06 -15.68
CA TYR A 380 -1.74 -10.38 -17.03
C TYR A 380 -2.85 -10.12 -18.05
N GLN A 381 -2.46 -9.75 -19.28
CA GLN A 381 -3.37 -9.71 -20.41
C GLN A 381 -3.08 -10.91 -21.33
N VAL A 382 -4.05 -11.78 -21.50
CA VAL A 382 -3.92 -12.98 -22.32
C VAL A 382 -4.75 -12.81 -23.57
N PHE A 383 -4.10 -12.80 -24.71
CA PHE A 383 -4.71 -12.73 -26.02
C PHE A 383 -4.94 -14.14 -26.52
N LYS A 384 -6.21 -14.50 -26.74
CA LYS A 384 -6.58 -15.78 -27.30
C LYS A 384 -6.58 -15.74 -28.82
N LYS A 385 -6.35 -16.87 -29.45
CA LYS A 385 -6.40 -17.02 -30.93
C LYS A 385 -7.77 -16.66 -31.55
N ASN A 386 -8.85 -16.68 -30.75
CA ASN A 386 -10.18 -16.26 -31.19
C ASN A 386 -10.39 -14.73 -31.12
N GLY A 387 -9.37 -13.96 -30.75
CA GLY A 387 -9.42 -12.49 -30.63
C GLY A 387 -9.90 -12.00 -29.26
N GLU A 388 -10.27 -12.88 -28.34
CA GLU A 388 -10.68 -12.50 -26.98
C GLU A 388 -9.46 -12.09 -26.13
N ILE A 389 -9.61 -11.02 -25.34
CA ILE A 389 -8.57 -10.54 -24.41
C ILE A 389 -9.06 -10.80 -22.98
N LEU A 390 -8.34 -11.66 -22.26
CA LEU A 390 -8.62 -11.96 -20.86
C LEU A 390 -7.64 -11.25 -19.96
N LYS A 391 -8.16 -10.66 -18.86
CA LYS A 391 -7.35 -10.12 -17.77
C LYS A 391 -7.29 -11.16 -16.66
N ILE A 392 -6.11 -11.68 -16.37
CA ILE A 392 -5.90 -12.81 -15.45
C ILE A 392 -4.92 -12.40 -14.37
N SER A 393 -5.33 -12.49 -13.12
CA SER A 393 -4.47 -12.33 -11.94
C SER A 393 -4.18 -13.69 -11.27
N ASN A 394 -5.11 -14.66 -11.39
CA ASN A 394 -4.97 -15.99 -10.82
C ASN A 394 -4.35 -16.97 -11.85
N PRO A 395 -3.23 -17.65 -11.52
CA PRO A 395 -2.61 -18.64 -12.40
C PRO A 395 -3.55 -19.79 -12.80
N VAL A 396 -4.50 -20.16 -11.95
CA VAL A 396 -5.46 -21.25 -12.22
C VAL A 396 -6.36 -20.92 -13.40
N SER A 397 -6.71 -19.65 -13.58
CA SER A 397 -7.57 -19.17 -14.67
C SER A 397 -6.86 -19.04 -16.03
N LEU A 398 -5.57 -19.37 -16.12
CA LEU A 398 -4.83 -19.28 -17.37
C LEU A 398 -5.34 -20.35 -18.36
N PRO A 399 -5.78 -19.96 -19.58
CA PRO A 399 -6.22 -20.91 -20.60
C PRO A 399 -5.10 -21.89 -21.02
N PRO A 400 -5.46 -23.03 -21.61
CA PRO A 400 -4.47 -23.95 -22.20
C PRO A 400 -3.64 -23.25 -23.28
N ARG A 401 -2.36 -23.60 -23.37
CA ARG A 401 -1.38 -22.94 -24.28
C ARG A 401 -1.80 -22.92 -25.75
N ASN A 402 -2.52 -23.95 -26.19
CA ASN A 402 -3.02 -24.04 -27.57
C ASN A 402 -4.05 -22.97 -27.94
N GLU A 403 -4.74 -22.39 -26.95
CA GLU A 403 -5.70 -21.30 -27.14
C GLU A 403 -5.05 -19.91 -27.09
N ILE A 404 -3.86 -19.81 -26.51
CA ILE A 404 -3.15 -18.54 -26.29
C ILE A 404 -2.36 -18.16 -27.54
N GLU A 405 -2.55 -16.95 -28.01
CA GLU A 405 -1.71 -16.30 -29.03
C GLU A 405 -0.46 -15.67 -28.37
N LYS A 406 -0.67 -14.74 -27.44
CA LYS A 406 0.38 -14.08 -26.66
C LYS A 406 -0.09 -13.74 -25.24
N ILE A 407 0.87 -13.56 -24.35
CA ILE A 407 0.63 -13.07 -22.99
C ILE A 407 1.44 -11.78 -22.82
N GLU A 408 0.80 -10.76 -22.26
CA GLU A 408 1.43 -9.50 -21.90
C GLU A 408 1.44 -9.33 -20.39
N GLU A 409 2.57 -8.88 -19.86
CA GLU A 409 2.75 -8.55 -18.45
C GLU A 409 2.92 -7.04 -18.26
N PRO A 410 2.52 -6.48 -17.08
CA PRO A 410 2.69 -5.06 -16.80
C PRO A 410 4.17 -4.74 -16.62
N TYR A 411 4.60 -3.67 -17.28
CA TYR A 411 5.94 -3.10 -17.17
C TYR A 411 5.89 -1.78 -16.42
N VAL A 412 6.95 -1.52 -15.69
CA VAL A 412 7.15 -0.28 -14.93
C VAL A 412 8.43 0.41 -15.36
N LYS A 413 8.39 1.74 -15.35
CA LYS A 413 9.57 2.58 -15.31
C LYS A 413 10.01 2.68 -13.86
N VAL A 414 11.24 2.29 -13.59
CA VAL A 414 11.85 2.29 -12.27
C VAL A 414 12.92 3.36 -12.21
N ASN A 415 12.86 4.20 -11.18
CA ASN A 415 13.88 5.20 -10.86
C ASN A 415 14.58 4.75 -9.58
N ILE A 416 15.88 4.52 -9.66
CA ILE A 416 16.72 4.14 -8.52
C ILE A 416 17.70 5.29 -8.25
N ILE A 417 17.64 5.87 -7.06
CA ILE A 417 18.67 6.82 -6.60
C ILE A 417 19.61 6.07 -5.66
N THR A 418 20.91 6.13 -5.93
CA THR A 418 21.90 5.32 -5.23
C THR A 418 23.27 5.98 -5.22
N PRO A 419 24.12 5.68 -4.21
CA PRO A 419 25.52 6.06 -4.26
C PRO A 419 26.27 5.42 -5.43
N SER A 420 27.18 6.18 -6.07
CA SER A 420 27.94 5.75 -7.25
C SER A 420 28.71 4.43 -7.04
N LYS A 421 29.19 4.17 -5.82
CA LYS A 421 29.88 2.92 -5.45
C LYS A 421 29.04 1.65 -5.59
N CYS A 422 27.72 1.77 -5.61
CA CYS A 422 26.78 0.63 -5.65
C CYS A 422 26.29 0.30 -7.06
N ILE A 423 26.71 1.04 -8.09
CA ILE A 423 26.20 0.91 -9.49
C ILE A 423 26.31 -0.54 -9.99
N GLY A 424 27.49 -1.16 -9.88
CA GLY A 424 27.71 -2.51 -10.43
C GLY A 424 26.74 -3.54 -9.87
N GLY A 425 26.61 -3.62 -8.54
CA GLY A 425 25.68 -4.57 -7.91
C GLY A 425 24.21 -4.32 -8.23
N ILE A 426 23.82 -3.04 -8.43
CA ILE A 426 22.45 -2.69 -8.82
C ILE A 426 22.19 -3.05 -10.29
N MET A 427 23.16 -2.79 -11.18
CA MET A 427 23.05 -3.18 -12.59
C MET A 427 22.89 -4.70 -12.73
N ASP A 428 23.69 -5.49 -12.00
CA ASP A 428 23.59 -6.95 -11.98
C ASP A 428 22.23 -7.42 -11.47
N LEU A 429 21.72 -6.82 -10.37
CA LEU A 429 20.39 -7.11 -9.84
C LEU A 429 19.31 -6.85 -10.87
N VAL A 430 19.32 -5.68 -11.51
CA VAL A 430 18.31 -5.29 -12.49
C VAL A 430 18.39 -6.18 -13.73
N GLN A 431 19.57 -6.55 -14.19
CA GLN A 431 19.76 -7.48 -15.31
C GLN A 431 19.22 -8.88 -14.97
N GLU A 432 19.49 -9.39 -13.76
CA GLU A 432 18.88 -10.66 -13.28
C GLU A 432 17.34 -10.60 -13.29
N ARG A 433 16.77 -9.40 -13.11
CA ARG A 433 15.31 -9.14 -13.10
C ARG A 433 14.74 -8.72 -14.46
N ARG A 434 15.42 -9.03 -15.56
CA ARG A 434 14.98 -8.71 -16.93
C ARG A 434 14.81 -7.21 -17.18
N GLY A 435 15.53 -6.38 -16.44
CA GLY A 435 15.47 -4.94 -16.58
C GLY A 435 16.20 -4.42 -17.81
N THR A 436 15.59 -3.44 -18.48
CA THR A 436 16.18 -2.75 -19.62
C THR A 436 16.65 -1.37 -19.20
N PHE A 437 17.94 -1.10 -19.30
CA PHE A 437 18.53 0.20 -19.01
C PHE A 437 17.99 1.29 -19.94
N LYS A 438 17.69 2.46 -19.40
CA LYS A 438 17.19 3.63 -20.13
C LYS A 438 18.07 4.84 -20.01
N ASN A 439 18.40 5.24 -18.77
CA ASN A 439 19.17 6.45 -18.54
C ASN A 439 19.96 6.34 -17.22
N MET A 440 21.05 7.09 -17.16
CA MET A 440 21.82 7.31 -15.95
C MET A 440 22.19 8.79 -15.87
N GLU A 441 21.91 9.41 -14.72
CA GLU A 441 22.15 10.82 -14.48
C GLU A 441 22.78 11.01 -13.11
N TYR A 442 23.88 11.73 -13.06
CA TYR A 442 24.50 12.14 -11.81
C TYR A 442 23.73 13.32 -11.22
N ILE A 443 23.19 13.14 -10.01
CA ILE A 443 22.56 14.20 -9.23
C ILE A 443 23.65 15.05 -8.60
N ASP A 444 24.70 14.39 -8.07
CA ASP A 444 25.94 14.99 -7.59
C ASP A 444 27.14 14.06 -7.88
N GLU A 445 28.34 14.41 -7.39
CA GLU A 445 29.56 13.59 -7.58
C GLU A 445 29.46 12.17 -6.99
N LYS A 446 28.58 11.93 -6.01
CA LYS A 446 28.47 10.67 -5.24
C LYS A 446 27.15 9.96 -5.42
N ILE A 447 26.12 10.66 -5.87
CA ILE A 447 24.74 10.15 -6.00
C ILE A 447 24.31 10.22 -7.45
N LEU A 448 23.69 9.15 -7.91
CA LEU A 448 23.16 9.06 -9.28
C LEU A 448 21.74 8.50 -9.30
N ARG A 449 21.05 8.82 -10.38
CA ARG A 449 19.75 8.26 -10.74
C ARG A 449 19.92 7.29 -11.88
N LEU A 450 19.35 6.10 -11.72
CA LEU A 450 19.29 5.06 -12.74
C LEU A 450 17.82 4.85 -13.14
N ASP A 451 17.53 4.96 -14.42
CA ASP A 451 16.20 4.73 -14.98
C ASP A 451 16.20 3.40 -15.74
N TYR A 452 15.26 2.52 -15.39
CA TYR A 452 15.09 1.21 -16.02
C TYR A 452 13.62 0.95 -16.37
N HIS A 453 13.39 0.05 -17.33
CA HIS A 453 12.09 -0.59 -17.53
C HIS A 453 12.18 -2.04 -17.08
N LEU A 454 11.29 -2.46 -16.15
CA LEU A 454 11.22 -3.81 -15.62
C LEU A 454 9.80 -4.35 -15.66
N PRO A 455 9.64 -5.68 -15.76
CA PRO A 455 8.34 -6.30 -15.47
C PRO A 455 7.98 -6.12 -14.00
N LEU A 456 6.75 -5.71 -13.72
CA LEU A 456 6.29 -5.47 -12.35
C LEU A 456 6.43 -6.73 -11.47
N ASN A 457 6.15 -7.91 -12.02
CA ASN A 457 6.26 -9.18 -11.29
C ASN A 457 7.68 -9.49 -10.77
N GLU A 458 8.71 -8.90 -11.37
CA GLU A 458 10.10 -9.07 -10.93
C GLU A 458 10.49 -8.16 -9.76
N ILE A 459 9.68 -7.15 -9.47
CA ILE A 459 9.91 -6.18 -8.39
C ILE A 459 9.17 -6.59 -7.13
N ILE A 460 8.00 -7.22 -7.27
CA ILE A 460 7.05 -7.48 -6.19
C ILE A 460 7.63 -8.36 -5.06
N LEU A 461 8.55 -9.26 -5.29
CA LEU A 461 9.00 -10.18 -4.25
C LEU A 461 10.14 -9.60 -3.39
N ASP A 462 11.36 -9.83 -3.77
CA ASP A 462 12.56 -9.55 -2.95
C ASP A 462 13.48 -8.48 -3.53
N PHE A 463 13.01 -7.74 -4.55
CA PHE A 463 13.83 -6.75 -5.26
C PHE A 463 14.25 -5.60 -4.35
N TYR A 464 13.30 -5.05 -3.57
CA TYR A 464 13.56 -3.93 -2.67
C TYR A 464 14.53 -4.30 -1.55
N ASP A 465 14.37 -5.48 -0.96
CA ASP A 465 15.27 -5.97 0.08
C ASP A 465 16.70 -6.18 -0.43
N LYS A 466 16.83 -6.74 -1.63
CA LYS A 466 18.13 -6.90 -2.29
C LYS A 466 18.76 -5.56 -2.64
N LEU A 467 17.96 -4.61 -3.14
CA LEU A 467 18.42 -3.26 -3.43
C LEU A 467 18.96 -2.58 -2.18
N LYS A 468 18.23 -2.65 -1.07
CA LYS A 468 18.65 -2.13 0.24
C LYS A 468 19.90 -2.83 0.74
N SER A 469 19.99 -4.14 0.62
CA SER A 469 21.18 -4.91 1.01
C SER A 469 22.43 -4.49 0.24
N ILE A 470 22.35 -4.38 -1.09
CA ILE A 470 23.46 -3.98 -1.97
C ILE A 470 23.94 -2.56 -1.63
N SER A 471 23.01 -1.68 -1.33
CA SER A 471 23.31 -0.27 -1.05
C SER A 471 23.55 0.05 0.43
N SER A 472 23.53 -0.94 1.32
CA SER A 472 23.61 -0.74 2.79
C SER A 472 22.50 0.20 3.30
N GLY A 473 21.31 0.13 2.70
CA GLY A 473 20.16 0.95 3.06
C GLY A 473 20.03 2.29 2.32
N TYR A 474 21.05 2.70 1.56
CA TYR A 474 21.08 4.05 0.95
C TYR A 474 20.32 4.17 -0.37
N ALA A 475 20.06 3.08 -1.11
CA ALA A 475 19.30 3.18 -2.34
C ALA A 475 17.81 3.36 -2.08
N SER A 476 17.20 4.25 -2.82
CA SER A 476 15.74 4.43 -2.88
C SER A 476 15.20 4.03 -4.23
N LEU A 477 13.96 3.55 -4.24
CA LEU A 477 13.25 3.05 -5.40
C LEU A 477 11.91 3.76 -5.53
N ASP A 478 11.60 4.20 -6.73
CA ASP A 478 10.26 4.62 -7.15
C ASP A 478 9.91 3.97 -8.48
N TYR A 479 8.62 3.72 -8.74
CA TYR A 479 8.21 3.11 -10.00
C TYR A 479 6.85 3.64 -10.50
N GLU A 480 6.70 3.68 -11.81
CA GLU A 480 5.47 4.09 -12.50
C GLU A 480 5.11 3.06 -13.57
N ILE A 481 3.83 2.71 -13.70
CA ILE A 481 3.37 1.79 -14.74
C ILE A 481 3.44 2.48 -16.10
N ILE A 482 4.08 1.82 -17.06
CA ILE A 482 4.23 2.29 -18.44
C ILE A 482 3.40 1.50 -19.46
N GLY A 483 2.64 0.49 -18.99
CA GLY A 483 1.77 -0.33 -19.83
C GLY A 483 2.10 -1.80 -19.78
N TYR A 484 1.65 -2.53 -20.82
CA TYR A 484 1.84 -3.98 -20.93
C TYR A 484 2.77 -4.29 -22.09
N GLN A 485 3.61 -5.32 -21.94
CA GLN A 485 4.51 -5.80 -22.99
C GLN A 485 4.41 -7.32 -23.14
N PRO A 486 4.53 -7.86 -24.38
CA PRO A 486 4.56 -9.29 -24.62
C PRO A 486 5.74 -9.96 -23.91
N SER A 487 5.49 -11.12 -23.31
CA SER A 487 6.51 -11.88 -22.59
C SER A 487 6.29 -13.39 -22.70
N GLU A 488 7.38 -14.14 -22.69
CA GLU A 488 7.35 -15.61 -22.71
C GLU A 488 7.10 -16.19 -21.33
N LEU A 489 5.84 -16.17 -20.92
CA LEU A 489 5.41 -16.65 -19.63
C LEU A 489 4.93 -18.10 -19.69
N ALA A 490 5.12 -18.81 -18.58
CA ALA A 490 4.63 -20.16 -18.38
C ALA A 490 3.97 -20.29 -17.00
N LYS A 491 2.88 -21.05 -16.95
CA LYS A 491 2.28 -21.48 -15.68
C LYS A 491 3.06 -22.67 -15.16
N VAL A 492 3.47 -22.62 -13.91
CA VAL A 492 4.08 -23.71 -13.18
C VAL A 492 3.08 -24.20 -12.14
N ASP A 493 2.71 -25.47 -12.25
CA ASP A 493 1.84 -26.16 -11.32
C ASP A 493 2.65 -27.02 -10.35
N ILE A 494 2.29 -26.97 -9.06
CA ILE A 494 2.93 -27.74 -8.00
C ILE A 494 2.01 -28.92 -7.62
N LEU A 495 2.58 -30.13 -7.68
CA LEU A 495 1.87 -31.35 -7.29
C LEU A 495 2.51 -31.94 -6.02
N VAL A 496 1.68 -32.25 -5.04
CA VAL A 496 2.03 -32.95 -3.82
C VAL A 496 1.34 -34.32 -3.85
N ASN A 497 2.09 -35.40 -3.80
CA ASN A 497 1.58 -36.78 -3.94
C ASN A 497 0.73 -36.97 -5.22
N HIS A 498 1.14 -36.36 -6.33
CA HIS A 498 0.44 -36.33 -7.64
C HIS A 498 -0.89 -35.56 -7.68
N GLN A 499 -1.24 -34.86 -6.62
CA GLN A 499 -2.40 -33.98 -6.58
C GLN A 499 -1.96 -32.54 -6.78
N LEU A 500 -2.67 -31.80 -7.63
CA LEU A 500 -2.42 -30.39 -7.87
C LEU A 500 -2.74 -29.60 -6.61
N VAL A 501 -1.82 -28.70 -6.22
CA VAL A 501 -2.05 -27.69 -5.18
C VAL A 501 -2.16 -26.34 -5.87
N ASP A 502 -3.37 -25.99 -6.24
CA ASP A 502 -3.70 -24.82 -7.03
C ASP A 502 -3.20 -23.49 -6.39
N ALA A 503 -3.28 -23.40 -5.05
CA ALA A 503 -2.78 -22.26 -4.29
C ALA A 503 -1.24 -22.06 -4.38
N LEU A 504 -0.49 -23.05 -4.83
CA LEU A 504 0.96 -22.99 -5.05
C LEU A 504 1.34 -22.78 -6.52
N SER A 505 0.36 -22.76 -7.44
CA SER A 505 0.61 -22.50 -8.85
C SER A 505 1.00 -21.03 -9.06
N PHE A 506 1.92 -20.76 -9.99
CA PHE A 506 2.38 -19.40 -10.29
C PHE A 506 2.73 -19.24 -11.77
N ILE A 507 2.71 -17.98 -12.23
CA ILE A 507 3.13 -17.59 -13.57
C ILE A 507 4.52 -16.96 -13.48
N VAL A 508 5.44 -17.40 -14.35
CA VAL A 508 6.82 -16.94 -14.38
C VAL A 508 7.36 -16.96 -15.80
N HIS A 509 8.41 -16.17 -16.07
CA HIS A 509 9.13 -16.22 -17.34
C HIS A 509 9.77 -17.60 -17.53
N LYS A 510 9.71 -18.15 -18.75
CA LYS A 510 10.18 -19.51 -19.07
C LYS A 510 11.61 -19.77 -18.62
N ASP A 511 12.53 -18.84 -18.83
CA ASP A 511 13.95 -18.98 -18.47
C ASP A 511 14.17 -19.16 -16.96
N LYS A 512 13.28 -18.61 -16.14
CA LYS A 512 13.35 -18.70 -14.68
C LYS A 512 12.53 -19.82 -14.08
N ALA A 513 11.66 -20.44 -14.88
CA ALA A 513 10.70 -21.44 -14.42
C ALA A 513 11.38 -22.62 -13.70
N TYR A 514 12.43 -23.17 -14.29
CA TYR A 514 13.16 -24.29 -13.69
C TYR A 514 13.83 -23.91 -12.36
N LYS A 515 14.56 -22.80 -12.33
CA LYS A 515 15.31 -22.34 -11.14
C LYS A 515 14.35 -22.08 -9.96
N ARG A 516 13.23 -21.39 -10.23
CA ARG A 516 12.22 -21.07 -9.20
C ARG A 516 11.45 -22.32 -8.76
N ALA A 517 11.00 -23.15 -9.69
CA ALA A 517 10.31 -24.40 -9.40
C ALA A 517 11.14 -25.34 -8.51
N ARG A 518 12.44 -25.47 -8.80
CA ARG A 518 13.36 -26.29 -8.03
C ARG A 518 13.49 -25.80 -6.58
N LYS A 519 13.70 -24.50 -6.38
CA LYS A 519 13.77 -23.89 -5.04
C LYS A 519 12.50 -24.15 -4.23
N ILE A 520 11.32 -23.98 -4.87
CA ILE A 520 10.03 -24.22 -4.21
C ILE A 520 9.89 -25.67 -3.79
N VAL A 521 10.19 -26.62 -4.68
CA VAL A 521 10.07 -28.06 -4.37
C VAL A 521 11.08 -28.49 -3.30
N GLU A 522 12.30 -27.96 -3.30
CA GLU A 522 13.30 -28.16 -2.25
C GLU A 522 12.80 -27.62 -0.90
N LYS A 523 12.23 -26.42 -0.89
CA LYS A 523 11.68 -25.80 0.33
C LYS A 523 10.47 -26.55 0.89
N LEU A 524 9.55 -26.97 0.03
CA LEU A 524 8.42 -27.82 0.42
C LEU A 524 8.87 -29.13 1.07
N LYS A 525 9.94 -29.75 0.57
CA LYS A 525 10.52 -30.96 1.15
C LYS A 525 11.06 -30.76 2.56
N GLU A 526 11.56 -29.56 2.88
CA GLU A 526 12.03 -29.23 4.23
C GLU A 526 10.88 -29.06 5.21
N ILE A 527 9.78 -28.41 4.77
CA ILE A 527 8.67 -27.97 5.63
C ILE A 527 7.62 -29.07 5.81
N ILE A 528 7.24 -29.78 4.72
CA ILE A 528 6.19 -30.80 4.80
C ILE A 528 6.69 -31.99 5.62
N PRO A 529 5.96 -32.38 6.69
CA PRO A 529 6.39 -33.46 7.57
C PRO A 529 6.37 -34.83 6.86
N ARG A 530 7.32 -35.70 7.24
CA ARG A 530 7.40 -37.05 6.70
C ARG A 530 6.16 -37.87 7.05
N GLN A 531 5.59 -38.50 6.04
CA GLN A 531 4.44 -39.40 6.17
C GLN A 531 4.89 -40.86 6.28
N MET A 532 3.96 -41.76 6.56
CA MET A 532 4.22 -43.22 6.59
C MET A 532 4.52 -43.80 5.22
N TYR A 533 4.35 -43.01 4.15
CA TYR A 533 4.65 -43.35 2.75
C TYR A 533 5.48 -42.25 2.09
N GLU A 534 6.05 -42.53 0.93
CA GLU A 534 6.80 -41.55 0.16
C GLU A 534 5.86 -40.54 -0.49
N VAL A 535 6.17 -39.24 -0.32
CA VAL A 535 5.43 -38.14 -0.93
C VAL A 535 6.30 -37.53 -2.02
N PRO A 536 5.99 -37.75 -3.30
CA PRO A 536 6.63 -37.04 -4.39
C PRO A 536 6.11 -35.59 -4.45
N LEU A 537 7.03 -34.65 -4.57
CA LEU A 537 6.81 -33.26 -4.84
C LEU A 537 7.25 -32.99 -6.27
N GLN A 538 6.40 -32.39 -7.09
CA GLN A 538 6.67 -32.20 -8.50
C GLN A 538 6.25 -30.80 -8.93
N ALA A 539 7.05 -30.16 -9.76
CA ALA A 539 6.67 -28.96 -10.46
C ALA A 539 6.53 -29.27 -11.95
N THR A 540 5.45 -28.81 -12.57
CA THR A 540 5.13 -29.13 -13.98
C THR A 540 4.80 -27.88 -14.78
N ILE A 541 5.15 -27.90 -16.06
CA ILE A 541 4.66 -26.95 -17.07
C ILE A 541 3.95 -27.80 -18.13
N GLU A 542 2.68 -27.50 -18.42
CA GLU A 542 1.89 -28.24 -19.42
C GLU A 542 1.97 -29.78 -19.21
N SER A 543 1.86 -30.22 -17.96
CA SER A 543 2.00 -31.63 -17.54
C SER A 543 3.41 -32.22 -17.62
N LYS A 544 4.42 -31.51 -18.15
CA LYS A 544 5.81 -31.95 -18.16
C LYS A 544 6.49 -31.60 -16.84
N ILE A 545 7.04 -32.59 -16.16
CA ILE A 545 7.78 -32.41 -14.92
C ILE A 545 9.09 -31.67 -15.22
N ILE A 546 9.27 -30.50 -14.60
CA ILE A 546 10.50 -29.71 -14.70
C ILE A 546 11.38 -29.82 -13.44
N ALA A 547 10.79 -30.03 -12.26
CA ALA A 547 11.52 -30.27 -11.03
C ALA A 547 10.81 -31.33 -10.19
N ARG A 548 11.59 -32.15 -9.47
CA ARG A 548 11.07 -33.22 -8.62
C ARG A 548 11.94 -33.42 -7.40
N GLU A 549 11.27 -33.54 -6.24
CA GLU A 549 11.85 -33.98 -4.99
C GLU A 549 10.96 -35.07 -4.35
N THR A 550 11.48 -35.79 -3.37
CA THR A 550 10.71 -36.83 -2.68
C THR A 550 10.94 -36.76 -1.18
N ILE A 551 9.86 -36.63 -0.43
CA ILE A 551 9.88 -36.76 1.03
C ILE A 551 9.90 -38.28 1.35
N LYS A 552 10.98 -38.73 1.98
CA LYS A 552 11.14 -40.16 2.35
C LYS A 552 10.13 -40.54 3.42
N ALA A 553 9.56 -41.77 3.29
CA ALA A 553 8.65 -42.31 4.29
C ALA A 553 9.33 -42.45 5.67
N LEU A 554 8.55 -42.32 6.73
CA LEU A 554 8.96 -42.73 8.07
C LEU A 554 9.28 -44.22 8.06
N LYS A 555 10.48 -44.59 8.50
CA LYS A 555 10.90 -45.99 8.64
C LYS A 555 10.50 -46.48 10.05
N LYS A 556 9.54 -47.41 10.10
CA LYS A 556 9.28 -48.21 11.28
C LYS A 556 9.91 -49.55 11.06
N ASP A 557 10.87 -49.92 11.89
CA ASP A 557 11.47 -51.28 11.83
C ASP A 557 10.47 -52.31 12.39
N VAL A 558 9.73 -52.92 11.46
CA VAL A 558 8.74 -53.97 11.81
C VAL A 558 9.39 -55.30 12.10
N THR A 559 10.70 -55.41 11.85
CA THR A 559 11.50 -56.65 12.04
C THR A 559 12.29 -56.64 13.35
N ALA A 560 12.36 -55.51 14.08
CA ALA A 560 13.11 -55.33 15.33
C ALA A 560 12.73 -56.34 16.43
N LYS A 561 11.46 -56.79 16.44
CA LYS A 561 10.97 -57.80 17.41
C LYS A 561 11.08 -59.26 16.91
N CYS A 562 11.69 -59.49 15.75
CA CYS A 562 11.89 -60.84 15.20
C CYS A 562 13.25 -61.38 15.68
N TYR A 563 13.27 -62.03 16.83
CA TYR A 563 14.41 -62.79 17.33
C TYR A 563 14.55 -64.11 16.53
N GLY A 564 15.77 -64.44 16.06
CA GLY A 564 16.07 -65.62 15.31
C GLY A 564 15.95 -65.50 13.79
N GLY A 565 16.53 -66.46 13.07
CA GLY A 565 16.72 -66.41 11.61
C GLY A 565 15.50 -66.72 10.75
N ASP A 566 14.27 -66.53 11.21
CA ASP A 566 13.07 -66.80 10.40
C ASP A 566 12.90 -65.73 9.29
N ILE A 567 13.55 -66.02 8.18
CA ILE A 567 13.56 -65.20 6.97
C ILE A 567 12.13 -65.05 6.40
N THR A 568 11.31 -66.12 6.48
CA THR A 568 9.94 -66.13 5.95
C THR A 568 9.02 -65.15 6.70
N ARG A 569 9.12 -65.11 8.03
CA ARG A 569 8.36 -64.19 8.87
C ARG A 569 8.78 -62.73 8.65
N LYS A 570 10.11 -62.48 8.55
CA LYS A 570 10.62 -61.14 8.22
C LYS A 570 10.11 -60.66 6.85
N ARG A 571 10.14 -61.54 5.83
CA ARG A 571 9.62 -61.22 4.49
C ARG A 571 8.11 -60.90 4.50
N LYS A 572 7.29 -61.72 5.17
CA LYS A 572 5.85 -61.48 5.30
C LYS A 572 5.53 -60.15 6.01
N LEU A 573 6.29 -59.77 7.04
CA LEU A 573 6.12 -58.48 7.74
C LEU A 573 6.47 -57.31 6.84
N LEU A 574 7.55 -57.40 6.08
CA LEU A 574 7.95 -56.37 5.10
C LEU A 574 6.94 -56.24 3.95
N GLU A 575 6.41 -57.37 3.45
CA GLU A 575 5.35 -57.36 2.43
C GLU A 575 4.04 -56.73 2.95
N LYS A 576 3.61 -57.06 4.18
CA LYS A 576 2.48 -56.41 4.85
C LYS A 576 2.70 -54.91 5.02
N GLN A 577 3.90 -54.50 5.44
CA GLN A 577 4.23 -53.08 5.56
C GLN A 577 4.19 -52.39 4.18
N LYS A 578 4.72 -52.99 3.12
CA LYS A 578 4.69 -52.47 1.76
C LYS A 578 3.26 -52.33 1.23
N ALA A 579 2.40 -53.33 1.46
CA ALA A 579 0.98 -53.30 1.11
C ALA A 579 0.22 -52.23 1.89
N GLY A 580 0.48 -52.11 3.21
CA GLY A 580 -0.10 -51.03 4.06
C GLY A 580 0.29 -49.64 3.58
N LYS A 581 1.58 -49.41 3.28
CA LYS A 581 2.06 -48.14 2.73
C LYS A 581 1.40 -47.81 1.39
N LYS A 582 1.24 -48.81 0.50
CA LYS A 582 0.57 -48.63 -0.80
C LYS A 582 -0.92 -48.26 -0.64
N ARG A 583 -1.61 -48.84 0.37
CA ARG A 583 -3.00 -48.51 0.71
C ARG A 583 -3.11 -47.09 1.29
N MET A 584 -2.23 -46.73 2.24
CA MET A 584 -2.19 -45.38 2.82
C MET A 584 -1.90 -44.31 1.76
N LYS A 585 -1.01 -44.56 0.81
CA LYS A 585 -0.70 -43.65 -0.30
C LYS A 585 -1.91 -43.35 -1.19
N LYS A 586 -2.86 -44.32 -1.34
CA LYS A 586 -4.07 -44.13 -2.16
C LYS A 586 -5.18 -43.35 -1.44
N ILE A 587 -5.22 -43.40 -0.11
CA ILE A 587 -6.31 -42.88 0.70
C ILE A 587 -5.91 -41.61 1.45
N GLY A 588 -4.62 -41.46 1.79
CA GLY A 588 -4.14 -40.34 2.62
C GLY A 588 -3.99 -39.06 1.82
N LYS A 589 -4.70 -38.01 2.23
CA LYS A 589 -4.38 -36.64 1.84
C LYS A 589 -3.13 -36.20 2.61
N VAL A 590 -2.21 -35.54 1.92
CA VAL A 590 -1.04 -34.93 2.56
C VAL A 590 -1.47 -33.56 3.05
N GLU A 591 -1.41 -33.36 4.35
CA GLU A 591 -1.67 -32.05 4.96
C GLU A 591 -0.47 -31.15 4.70
N ILE A 592 -0.71 -29.99 4.12
CA ILE A 592 0.31 -28.99 3.83
C ILE A 592 0.22 -27.94 4.93
N PRO A 593 1.24 -27.81 5.79
CA PRO A 593 1.22 -26.87 6.89
C PRO A 593 1.26 -25.42 6.36
N GLN A 594 0.74 -24.47 7.14
CA GLN A 594 0.69 -23.04 6.81
C GLN A 594 2.09 -22.48 6.49
N GLU A 595 3.10 -22.93 7.22
CA GLU A 595 4.49 -22.53 7.05
C GLU A 595 5.02 -22.83 5.64
N ALA A 596 4.42 -23.81 4.93
CA ALA A 596 4.79 -24.11 3.55
C ALA A 596 4.41 -22.98 2.59
N PHE A 597 3.25 -22.37 2.78
CA PHE A 597 2.81 -21.22 1.98
C PHE A 597 3.65 -19.99 2.31
N LEU A 598 3.88 -19.71 3.60
CA LEU A 598 4.73 -18.59 4.04
C LEU A 598 6.19 -18.76 3.61
N GLY A 599 6.72 -19.99 3.64
CA GLY A 599 8.08 -20.28 3.23
C GLY A 599 8.34 -20.09 1.73
N ILE A 600 7.31 -20.23 0.90
CA ILE A 600 7.38 -20.01 -0.55
C ILE A 600 7.32 -18.52 -0.90
N LEU A 601 6.62 -17.70 -0.12
CA LEU A 601 6.55 -16.25 -0.33
C LEU A 601 7.93 -15.58 -0.31
N LYS A 602 8.92 -16.19 0.37
CA LYS A 602 10.29 -15.68 0.49
C LYS A 602 11.24 -16.19 -0.60
N ILE A 603 10.76 -16.95 -1.59
CA ILE A 603 11.51 -17.51 -2.73
C ILE A 603 11.16 -16.78 -4.03
#